data_e4b59ca5f30b04c9c126ffa3342f1565
#
_entry.id   e4b59ca5f30b04c9c126ffa3342f1565
#
_cell.length_a   1.000
_cell.length_b   1.000
_cell.length_c   1.000
_cell.angle_alpha   90.00
_cell.angle_beta   90.00
_cell.angle_gamma   90.00
#
_symmetry.space_group_name_H-M   'P 1'
#
loop_
_entity.id
_entity.type
_entity.pdbx_description
1 polymer ?
#
loop_
_entity_poly.entity_id
_entity_poly.type
_entity_poly.pdbx_seq_one_letter_code
_entity_poly.pdbx_strand_id
1 'polypeptide(L)'
;MPASSSRPEMVQDNPDKRFLLLGTNDYMFNDQMANLAEIAPGFTPENLQFMTYAAAMGMERRNDCVPPYDVIIADEFHHCGAEEWGKGVTHILNANESAKVVGFTATPIRYSDGGRNMADEMFDGNVAYSMELEEAWLRGILPIPKYVTAFYEAPEELGRLAKSIAGLKNERVMKRFQKKYEQLRRSLTEAGGVREIIAKHLEKRNAKVIVFCPRIAKLREFMLLRREWFGAVNSEIHAYKTVSADPYGSEDFQAFKDDESDALKVLYCVNQLNEAVHVKGVDAIVMVRPTKSPTVFYQQLGRVLSSGGNRIPLVFDFCNNFGSIAVAEEIPKRMEKAFKSRTDEGEQLPFTPSDFQIIDNTLTFKQLTDEIRKSLQQRSSVEEKIAFLEQIAQANGGRL
;
A
#
# COMPACT_ATOMS: atom_id res chain seq x y z
N MET A 1 -16.30 3.89 -13.59
CA MET A 1 -17.42 3.94 -12.61
C MET A 1 -16.94 3.30 -11.35
N PRO A 2 -17.08 3.89 -10.15
CA PRO A 2 -16.76 3.18 -8.94
C PRO A 2 -17.66 1.94 -8.83
N ALA A 3 -17.08 0.81 -8.47
CA ALA A 3 -17.80 -0.47 -8.30
C ALA A 3 -18.99 -0.39 -7.33
N SER A 4 -19.10 0.71 -6.58
CA SER A 4 -20.19 0.99 -5.62
C SER A 4 -21.52 1.39 -6.25
N SER A 5 -21.55 1.91 -7.49
CA SER A 5 -22.78 2.43 -8.08
C SER A 5 -23.71 1.37 -8.68
N SER A 6 -23.20 0.20 -9.04
CA SER A 6 -23.99 -0.89 -9.64
C SER A 6 -24.62 -1.84 -8.60
N ARG A 7 -24.18 -1.80 -7.33
CA ARG A 7 -24.68 -2.69 -6.26
C ARG A 7 -26.11 -2.37 -5.80
N PRO A 8 -26.48 -1.08 -5.61
CA PRO A 8 -27.86 -0.75 -5.19
C PRO A 8 -28.91 -1.15 -6.22
N GLU A 9 -28.67 -0.83 -7.50
CA GLU A 9 -29.59 -1.12 -8.60
C GLU A 9 -29.86 -2.62 -8.72
N MET A 10 -28.81 -3.45 -8.66
CA MET A 10 -28.97 -4.92 -8.75
C MET A 10 -29.84 -5.49 -7.63
N VAL A 11 -29.72 -4.96 -6.40
CA VAL A 11 -30.50 -5.42 -5.25
C VAL A 11 -31.94 -4.88 -5.32
N GLN A 12 -32.12 -3.59 -5.68
CA GLN A 12 -33.43 -2.94 -5.81
C GLN A 12 -34.28 -3.54 -6.93
N ASP A 13 -33.68 -3.84 -8.07
CA ASP A 13 -34.37 -4.38 -9.25
C ASP A 13 -34.76 -5.87 -9.09
N ASN A 14 -34.28 -6.51 -8.04
CA ASN A 14 -34.56 -7.93 -7.76
C ASN A 14 -35.03 -8.15 -6.31
N PRO A 15 -36.20 -7.59 -5.89
CA PRO A 15 -36.67 -7.67 -4.51
C PRO A 15 -36.98 -9.08 -4.03
N ASP A 16 -37.29 -9.99 -4.95
CA ASP A 16 -37.60 -11.39 -4.64
C ASP A 16 -36.38 -12.27 -4.44
N LYS A 17 -35.18 -11.76 -4.73
CA LYS A 17 -33.91 -12.49 -4.58
C LYS A 17 -33.25 -12.18 -3.26
N ARG A 18 -32.58 -13.17 -2.71
CA ARG A 18 -31.76 -13.03 -1.50
C ARG A 18 -30.29 -12.86 -1.85
N PHE A 19 -29.70 -11.80 -1.35
CA PHE A 19 -28.31 -11.44 -1.57
C PHE A 19 -27.49 -11.66 -0.30
N LEU A 20 -26.30 -12.23 -0.46
CA LEU A 20 -25.28 -12.28 0.58
C LEU A 20 -24.08 -11.45 0.13
N LEU A 21 -23.64 -10.49 0.96
CA LEU A 21 -22.38 -9.78 0.80
C LEU A 21 -21.37 -10.32 1.82
N LEU A 22 -20.31 -10.96 1.32
CA LEU A 22 -19.16 -11.39 2.11
C LEU A 22 -18.12 -10.29 2.14
N GLY A 23 -17.57 -10.00 3.32
CA GLY A 23 -16.53 -8.97 3.49
C GLY A 23 -15.62 -9.27 4.66
N THR A 24 -14.62 -8.40 4.89
CA THR A 24 -13.56 -8.65 5.89
C THR A 24 -14.00 -8.30 7.32
N ASN A 25 -14.85 -7.27 7.50
CA ASN A 25 -15.31 -6.83 8.83
C ASN A 25 -16.62 -6.03 8.78
N ASP A 26 -17.33 -5.96 9.91
CA ASP A 26 -18.61 -5.26 10.05
C ASP A 26 -18.48 -3.74 9.88
N TYR A 27 -17.36 -3.15 10.30
CA TYR A 27 -17.12 -1.71 10.16
C TYR A 27 -17.15 -1.28 8.69
N MET A 28 -16.53 -2.08 7.82
CA MET A 28 -16.50 -1.87 6.38
C MET A 28 -17.90 -1.87 5.77
N PHE A 29 -18.75 -2.81 6.18
CA PHE A 29 -20.14 -2.87 5.74
C PHE A 29 -20.90 -1.60 6.16
N ASN A 30 -20.79 -1.20 7.41
CA ASN A 30 -21.45 -0.01 7.94
C ASN A 30 -20.99 1.28 7.24
N ASP A 31 -19.69 1.41 6.97
CA ASP A 31 -19.12 2.56 6.23
C ASP A 31 -19.62 2.58 4.78
N GLN A 32 -19.69 1.42 4.11
CA GLN A 32 -20.27 1.30 2.75
C GLN A 32 -21.77 1.64 2.74
N MET A 33 -22.53 1.19 3.72
CA MET A 33 -23.97 1.51 3.84
C MET A 33 -24.21 3.00 4.11
N ALA A 34 -23.36 3.63 4.93
CA ALA A 34 -23.43 5.08 5.16
C ALA A 34 -23.12 5.87 3.87
N ASN A 35 -22.10 5.48 3.13
CA ASN A 35 -21.78 6.09 1.82
C ASN A 35 -22.90 5.86 0.81
N LEU A 36 -23.52 4.69 0.83
CA LEU A 36 -24.64 4.34 -0.05
C LEU A 36 -25.87 5.18 0.25
N ALA A 37 -26.18 5.45 1.51
CA ALA A 37 -27.28 6.31 1.92
C ALA A 37 -27.11 7.77 1.41
N GLU A 38 -25.89 8.25 1.22
CA GLU A 38 -25.61 9.55 0.59
C GLU A 38 -25.91 9.55 -0.91
N ILE A 39 -25.59 8.44 -1.61
CA ILE A 39 -25.72 8.32 -3.07
C ILE A 39 -27.15 7.93 -3.46
N ALA A 40 -27.79 7.07 -2.68
CA ALA A 40 -29.12 6.55 -2.89
C ALA A 40 -29.97 6.72 -1.62
N PRO A 41 -30.45 7.96 -1.30
CA PRO A 41 -31.26 8.22 -0.12
C PRO A 41 -32.53 7.36 -0.12
N GLY A 42 -32.76 6.65 1.01
CA GLY A 42 -33.93 5.77 1.17
C GLY A 42 -33.70 4.32 0.72
N PHE A 43 -32.51 3.97 0.26
CA PHE A 43 -32.13 2.58 -0.02
C PHE A 43 -31.93 1.81 1.30
N THR A 44 -32.89 0.95 1.63
CA THR A 44 -32.84 0.03 2.78
C THR A 44 -33.06 -1.40 2.26
N PRO A 45 -32.00 -2.13 1.89
CA PRO A 45 -32.16 -3.45 1.28
C PRO A 45 -32.52 -4.50 2.34
N GLU A 46 -33.78 -4.88 2.41
CA GLU A 46 -34.26 -5.95 3.30
C GLU A 46 -33.79 -7.34 2.84
N ASN A 47 -33.48 -7.48 1.56
CA ASN A 47 -33.06 -8.73 0.92
C ASN A 47 -31.54 -8.90 0.79
N LEU A 48 -30.73 -7.98 1.38
CA LEU A 48 -29.27 -8.05 1.44
C LEU A 48 -28.80 -8.39 2.85
N GLN A 49 -28.16 -9.53 3.01
CA GLN A 49 -27.50 -9.93 4.25
C GLN A 49 -26.00 -9.69 4.12
N PHE A 50 -25.37 -9.18 5.18
CA PHE A 50 -23.92 -9.09 5.31
C PHE A 50 -23.38 -10.21 6.21
N MET A 51 -22.22 -10.76 5.85
CA MET A 51 -21.48 -11.73 6.66
C MET A 51 -19.98 -11.51 6.49
N THR A 52 -19.24 -11.55 7.59
CA THR A 52 -17.78 -11.53 7.53
C THR A 52 -17.20 -12.89 7.14
N TYR A 53 -16.03 -12.92 6.49
CA TYR A 53 -15.29 -14.16 6.24
C TYR A 53 -15.01 -14.95 7.53
N ALA A 54 -14.77 -14.24 8.64
CA ALA A 54 -14.60 -14.85 9.95
C ALA A 54 -15.89 -15.50 10.47
N ALA A 55 -17.05 -14.89 10.24
CA ALA A 55 -18.34 -15.47 10.59
C ALA A 55 -18.65 -16.72 9.74
N ALA A 56 -18.35 -16.68 8.44
CA ALA A 56 -18.49 -17.82 7.54
C ALA A 56 -17.62 -19.03 7.99
N MET A 57 -16.37 -18.76 8.37
CA MET A 57 -15.48 -19.78 8.99
C MET A 57 -16.08 -20.33 10.28
N GLY A 58 -16.67 -19.47 11.12
CA GLY A 58 -17.34 -19.90 12.35
C GLY A 58 -18.54 -20.83 12.09
N MET A 59 -19.34 -20.57 11.04
CA MET A 59 -20.43 -21.44 10.61
C MET A 59 -19.93 -22.81 10.14
N GLU A 60 -18.88 -22.83 9.33
CA GLU A 60 -18.26 -24.10 8.87
C GLU A 60 -17.79 -24.94 10.04
N ARG A 61 -17.04 -24.35 11.01
CA ARG A 61 -16.54 -25.07 12.19
C ARG A 61 -17.63 -25.65 13.07
N ARG A 62 -18.78 -25.00 13.16
CA ARG A 62 -19.94 -25.48 13.92
C ARG A 62 -20.86 -26.37 13.09
N ASN A 63 -20.60 -26.49 11.78
CA ASN A 63 -21.47 -27.15 10.81
C ASN A 63 -22.89 -26.58 10.84
N ASP A 64 -22.99 -25.25 10.95
CA ASP A 64 -24.26 -24.55 10.97
C ASP A 64 -24.97 -24.62 9.60
N CYS A 65 -26.29 -24.63 9.61
CA CYS A 65 -27.09 -24.56 8.39
C CYS A 65 -26.93 -23.19 7.74
N VAL A 66 -26.58 -23.17 6.44
CA VAL A 66 -26.46 -21.95 5.65
C VAL A 66 -27.82 -21.60 5.05
N PRO A 67 -28.29 -20.34 5.22
CA PRO A 67 -29.51 -19.89 4.54
C PRO A 67 -29.38 -19.96 3.00
N PRO A 68 -30.50 -20.13 2.26
CA PRO A 68 -30.46 -20.07 0.80
C PRO A 68 -30.22 -18.64 0.32
N TYR A 69 -29.36 -18.47 -0.68
CA TYR A 69 -29.08 -17.20 -1.37
C TYR A 69 -29.18 -17.42 -2.88
N ASP A 70 -29.66 -16.40 -3.60
CA ASP A 70 -29.69 -16.38 -5.07
C ASP A 70 -28.42 -15.75 -5.65
N VAL A 71 -27.83 -14.80 -4.91
CA VAL A 71 -26.62 -14.10 -5.34
C VAL A 71 -25.68 -13.94 -4.14
N ILE A 72 -24.41 -14.30 -4.35
CA ILE A 72 -23.34 -14.15 -3.36
C ILE A 72 -22.31 -13.18 -3.95
N ILE A 73 -22.05 -12.10 -3.22
CA ILE A 73 -21.09 -11.07 -3.57
C ILE A 73 -19.90 -11.20 -2.62
N ALA A 74 -18.70 -11.48 -3.14
CA ALA A 74 -17.48 -11.57 -2.35
C ALA A 74 -16.64 -10.31 -2.56
N ASP A 75 -16.62 -9.43 -1.56
CA ASP A 75 -15.77 -8.23 -1.57
C ASP A 75 -14.36 -8.57 -1.08
N GLU A 76 -13.33 -8.04 -1.78
CA GLU A 76 -11.94 -8.44 -1.57
C GLU A 76 -11.75 -9.97 -1.62
N PHE A 77 -12.30 -10.60 -2.66
CA PHE A 77 -12.36 -12.07 -2.78
C PHE A 77 -10.98 -12.76 -2.77
N HIS A 78 -9.90 -12.01 -2.93
CA HIS A 78 -8.55 -12.55 -2.75
C HIS A 78 -8.33 -13.14 -1.35
N HIS A 79 -9.13 -12.75 -0.36
CA HIS A 79 -9.12 -13.36 0.98
C HIS A 79 -9.68 -14.78 1.02
N CYS A 80 -10.54 -15.15 0.06
CA CYS A 80 -11.11 -16.50 -0.01
C CYS A 80 -10.04 -17.58 -0.20
N GLY A 81 -8.86 -17.24 -0.72
CA GLY A 81 -7.72 -18.15 -0.82
C GLY A 81 -6.99 -18.43 0.50
N ALA A 82 -7.30 -17.76 1.61
CA ALA A 82 -6.76 -18.09 2.92
C ALA A 82 -7.33 -19.44 3.38
N GLU A 83 -6.48 -20.31 3.90
CA GLU A 83 -6.85 -21.70 4.23
C GLU A 83 -8.13 -21.81 5.08
N GLU A 84 -8.22 -21.02 6.16
CA GLU A 84 -9.35 -21.06 7.06
C GLU A 84 -10.59 -20.32 6.53
N TRP A 85 -10.41 -19.15 5.93
CA TRP A 85 -11.53 -18.39 5.36
C TRP A 85 -12.10 -19.08 4.12
N GLY A 86 -11.22 -19.71 3.32
CA GLY A 86 -11.63 -20.51 2.16
C GLY A 86 -12.56 -21.64 2.52
N LYS A 87 -12.34 -22.35 3.65
CA LYS A 87 -13.26 -23.39 4.15
C LYS A 87 -14.65 -22.85 4.42
N GLY A 88 -14.75 -21.69 5.09
CA GLY A 88 -16.02 -21.03 5.38
C GLY A 88 -16.75 -20.60 4.11
N VAL A 89 -16.04 -20.02 3.15
CA VAL A 89 -16.62 -19.63 1.84
C VAL A 89 -17.10 -20.87 1.09
N THR A 90 -16.32 -21.93 1.03
CA THR A 90 -16.69 -23.20 0.38
C THR A 90 -17.92 -23.81 1.02
N HIS A 91 -18.06 -23.76 2.35
CA HIS A 91 -19.26 -24.22 3.06
C HIS A 91 -20.52 -23.46 2.61
N ILE A 92 -20.42 -22.13 2.46
CA ILE A 92 -21.54 -21.30 1.97
C ILE A 92 -21.86 -21.64 0.50
N LEU A 93 -20.86 -21.75 -0.36
CA LEU A 93 -21.04 -22.02 -1.78
C LEU A 93 -21.66 -23.40 -2.03
N ASN A 94 -21.19 -24.43 -1.32
CA ASN A 94 -21.73 -25.80 -1.44
C ASN A 94 -23.22 -25.89 -0.99
N ALA A 95 -23.61 -25.07 -0.02
CA ALA A 95 -25.01 -25.00 0.40
C ALA A 95 -25.88 -24.19 -0.60
N ASN A 96 -25.28 -23.46 -1.54
CA ASN A 96 -25.93 -22.56 -2.48
C ASN A 96 -25.43 -22.77 -3.92
N GLU A 97 -25.36 -24.02 -4.40
CA GLU A 97 -24.80 -24.37 -5.70
C GLU A 97 -25.44 -23.65 -6.90
N SER A 98 -26.71 -23.26 -6.79
CA SER A 98 -27.43 -22.52 -7.82
C SER A 98 -27.25 -21.01 -7.76
N ALA A 99 -26.59 -20.48 -6.71
CA ALA A 99 -26.40 -19.06 -6.55
C ALA A 99 -25.41 -18.51 -7.60
N LYS A 100 -25.69 -17.28 -8.06
CA LYS A 100 -24.71 -16.55 -8.88
C LYS A 100 -23.67 -15.92 -7.97
N VAL A 101 -22.40 -16.15 -8.27
CA VAL A 101 -21.28 -15.62 -7.49
C VAL A 101 -20.57 -14.51 -8.25
N VAL A 102 -20.36 -13.37 -7.59
CA VAL A 102 -19.64 -12.21 -8.14
C VAL A 102 -18.56 -11.79 -7.15
N GLY A 103 -17.33 -11.64 -7.62
CA GLY A 103 -16.20 -11.20 -6.81
C GLY A 103 -15.70 -9.81 -7.19
N PHE A 104 -15.32 -9.02 -6.19
CA PHE A 104 -14.64 -7.74 -6.35
C PHE A 104 -13.31 -7.79 -5.61
N THR A 105 -12.25 -7.27 -6.23
CA THR A 105 -10.94 -7.11 -5.59
C THR A 105 -10.10 -6.08 -6.34
N ALA A 106 -9.23 -5.39 -5.63
CA ALA A 106 -8.21 -4.53 -6.24
C ALA A 106 -7.11 -5.35 -6.95
N THR A 107 -6.88 -6.59 -6.52
CA THR A 107 -5.95 -7.54 -7.15
C THR A 107 -6.40 -8.98 -6.90
N PRO A 108 -6.54 -9.80 -7.95
CA PRO A 108 -6.87 -11.21 -7.77
C PRO A 108 -5.67 -12.05 -7.31
N ILE A 109 -4.45 -11.51 -7.34
CA ILE A 109 -3.23 -12.25 -7.04
C ILE A 109 -2.92 -12.23 -5.55
N ARG A 110 -2.78 -13.39 -4.95
CA ARG A 110 -2.32 -13.57 -3.57
C ARG A 110 -0.81 -13.73 -3.50
N TYR A 111 -0.11 -12.63 -3.27
CA TYR A 111 1.36 -12.63 -3.17
C TYR A 111 1.89 -13.30 -1.89
N SER A 112 1.05 -13.48 -0.86
CA SER A 112 1.43 -14.09 0.42
C SER A 112 1.67 -15.60 0.34
N ASP A 113 1.09 -16.28 -0.64
CA ASP A 113 1.11 -17.74 -0.80
C ASP A 113 1.45 -18.19 -2.23
N GLY A 114 2.54 -17.62 -2.75
CA GLY A 114 3.13 -18.07 -4.01
C GLY A 114 2.54 -17.46 -5.27
N GLY A 115 1.74 -16.40 -5.16
CA GLY A 115 1.19 -15.69 -6.33
C GLY A 115 -0.02 -16.39 -6.95
N ARG A 116 -0.84 -17.08 -6.15
CA ARG A 116 -2.07 -17.73 -6.60
C ARG A 116 -3.04 -16.70 -7.20
N ASN A 117 -3.64 -17.04 -8.32
CA ASN A 117 -4.67 -16.21 -8.95
C ASN A 117 -6.06 -16.66 -8.50
N MET A 118 -6.69 -15.88 -7.64
CA MET A 118 -8.02 -16.20 -7.10
C MET A 118 -9.15 -16.07 -8.13
N ALA A 119 -8.95 -15.31 -9.21
CA ALA A 119 -9.94 -15.29 -10.30
C ALA A 119 -9.98 -16.64 -11.04
N ASP A 120 -8.82 -17.28 -11.25
CA ASP A 120 -8.76 -18.61 -11.86
C ASP A 120 -9.36 -19.67 -10.93
N GLU A 121 -9.06 -19.60 -9.63
CA GLU A 121 -9.50 -20.61 -8.67
C GLU A 121 -10.98 -20.55 -8.31
N MET A 122 -11.57 -19.35 -8.21
CA MET A 122 -12.97 -19.17 -7.78
C MET A 122 -13.95 -18.98 -8.95
N PHE A 123 -13.46 -18.49 -10.08
CA PHE A 123 -14.31 -18.05 -11.19
C PHE A 123 -13.87 -18.65 -12.53
N ASP A 124 -13.03 -19.69 -12.55
CA ASP A 124 -12.49 -20.32 -13.78
C ASP A 124 -11.88 -19.31 -14.76
N GLY A 125 -11.27 -18.23 -14.22
CA GLY A 125 -10.70 -17.14 -15.01
C GLY A 125 -11.74 -16.20 -15.66
N ASN A 126 -13.01 -16.31 -15.33
CA ASN A 126 -14.06 -15.44 -15.85
C ASN A 126 -13.95 -14.05 -15.19
N VAL A 127 -13.37 -13.10 -15.91
CA VAL A 127 -13.24 -11.71 -15.50
C VAL A 127 -14.19 -10.85 -16.31
N ALA A 128 -15.27 -10.38 -15.69
CA ALA A 128 -16.27 -9.56 -16.37
C ALA A 128 -15.74 -8.16 -16.70
N TYR A 129 -14.90 -7.61 -15.84
CA TYR A 129 -14.30 -6.29 -16.02
C TYR A 129 -12.99 -6.19 -15.24
N SER A 130 -11.98 -5.59 -15.86
CA SER A 130 -10.70 -5.24 -15.22
C SER A 130 -10.29 -3.84 -15.64
N MET A 131 -9.81 -3.05 -14.67
CA MET A 131 -9.24 -1.73 -14.91
C MET A 131 -7.95 -1.61 -14.08
N GLU A 132 -6.84 -1.41 -14.76
CA GLU A 132 -5.57 -1.15 -14.12
C GLU A 132 -5.55 0.27 -13.53
N LEU A 133 -4.74 0.50 -12.50
CA LEU A 133 -4.62 1.80 -11.83
C LEU A 133 -4.19 2.90 -12.81
N GLU A 134 -3.26 2.57 -13.68
CA GLU A 134 -2.71 3.47 -14.69
C GLU A 134 -3.77 3.91 -15.70
N GLU A 135 -4.67 2.99 -16.07
CA GLU A 135 -5.81 3.29 -16.94
C GLU A 135 -6.80 4.22 -16.22
N ALA A 136 -7.09 3.95 -14.94
CA ALA A 136 -7.98 4.80 -14.15
C ALA A 136 -7.45 6.23 -14.01
N TRP A 137 -6.13 6.41 -13.90
CA TRP A 137 -5.49 7.72 -13.91
C TRP A 137 -5.63 8.42 -15.25
N LEU A 138 -5.27 7.75 -16.34
CA LEU A 138 -5.31 8.32 -17.69
C LEU A 138 -6.74 8.74 -18.10
N ARG A 139 -7.74 7.99 -17.63
CA ARG A 139 -9.17 8.29 -17.85
C ARG A 139 -9.74 9.35 -16.90
N GLY A 140 -8.97 9.82 -15.92
CA GLY A 140 -9.44 10.77 -14.90
C GLY A 140 -10.48 10.20 -13.93
N ILE A 141 -10.60 8.87 -13.84
CA ILE A 141 -11.48 8.20 -12.87
C ILE A 141 -10.91 8.35 -11.47
N LEU A 142 -9.58 8.25 -11.35
CA LEU A 142 -8.83 8.53 -10.13
C LEU A 142 -7.85 9.68 -10.40
N PRO A 143 -7.58 10.55 -9.40
CA PRO A 143 -6.59 11.60 -9.53
C PRO A 143 -5.18 11.01 -9.60
N ILE A 144 -4.32 11.58 -10.44
CA ILE A 144 -2.92 11.22 -10.52
C ILE A 144 -2.17 11.81 -9.31
N PRO A 145 -1.47 11.01 -8.50
CA PRO A 145 -0.75 11.53 -7.34
C PRO A 145 0.60 12.15 -7.73
N LYS A 146 1.02 13.12 -6.96
CA LYS A 146 2.42 13.55 -6.92
C LYS A 146 3.18 12.64 -5.96
N TYR A 147 4.12 11.87 -6.48
CA TYR A 147 4.88 10.88 -5.74
C TYR A 147 6.25 11.42 -5.34
N VAL A 148 6.53 11.48 -4.03
CA VAL A 148 7.77 12.04 -3.48
C VAL A 148 8.49 10.95 -2.71
N THR A 149 9.67 10.53 -3.20
CA THR A 149 10.50 9.54 -2.51
C THR A 149 11.58 10.21 -1.68
N ALA A 150 11.82 9.69 -0.47
CA ALA A 150 12.92 10.08 0.41
C ALA A 150 13.29 8.93 1.36
N PHE A 151 14.37 9.07 2.14
CA PHE A 151 14.74 8.08 3.15
C PHE A 151 14.61 8.62 4.56
N TYR A 152 13.80 7.95 5.38
CA TYR A 152 13.73 8.23 6.81
C TYR A 152 14.90 7.59 7.58
N GLU A 153 15.30 6.37 7.24
CA GLU A 153 16.34 5.59 7.95
C GLU A 153 17.76 5.82 7.40
N ALA A 154 17.96 6.86 6.59
CA ALA A 154 19.26 7.21 6.05
C ALA A 154 20.40 7.32 7.11
N PRO A 155 20.18 7.89 8.31
CA PRO A 155 21.20 7.94 9.36
C PRO A 155 21.64 6.55 9.86
N GLU A 156 20.71 5.60 10.02
CA GLU A 156 21.03 4.24 10.45
C GLU A 156 21.80 3.48 9.39
N GLU A 157 21.40 3.62 8.12
CA GLU A 157 22.10 3.02 6.99
C GLU A 157 23.51 3.57 6.82
N LEU A 158 23.68 4.89 6.94
CA LEU A 158 24.99 5.54 6.99
C LEU A 158 25.85 4.98 8.13
N GLY A 159 25.28 4.78 9.31
CA GLY A 159 25.98 4.19 10.45
C GLY A 159 26.46 2.77 10.17
N ARG A 160 25.64 1.95 9.51
CA ARG A 160 26.03 0.58 9.09
C ARG A 160 27.14 0.60 8.05
N LEU A 161 27.04 1.46 7.04
CA LEU A 161 28.10 1.63 6.03
C LEU A 161 29.41 2.13 6.63
N ALA A 162 29.36 3.09 7.53
CA ALA A 162 30.55 3.61 8.23
C ALA A 162 31.28 2.49 8.98
N LYS A 163 30.55 1.65 9.73
CA LYS A 163 31.13 0.49 10.43
C LYS A 163 31.75 -0.51 9.47
N SER A 164 31.09 -0.81 8.35
CA SER A 164 31.60 -1.73 7.33
C SER A 164 32.88 -1.20 6.67
N ILE A 165 32.94 0.11 6.39
CA ILE A 165 34.13 0.77 5.81
C ILE A 165 35.28 0.80 6.81
N ALA A 166 35.01 1.08 8.09
CA ALA A 166 36.03 1.08 9.15
C ALA A 166 36.65 -0.31 9.39
N GLY A 167 35.91 -1.39 9.10
CA GLY A 167 36.41 -2.77 9.19
C GLY A 167 37.36 -3.20 8.06
N LEU A 168 37.55 -2.36 7.05
CA LEU A 168 38.45 -2.69 5.91
C LEU A 168 39.94 -2.65 6.30
N LYS A 169 40.68 -3.74 6.07
CA LYS A 169 42.09 -3.86 6.41
C LYS A 169 43.04 -3.07 5.46
N ASN A 170 42.60 -2.81 4.21
CA ASN A 170 43.42 -2.13 3.21
C ASN A 170 43.17 -0.61 3.24
N GLU A 171 44.16 0.16 3.65
CA GLU A 171 44.07 1.60 3.85
C GLU A 171 43.72 2.39 2.57
N ARG A 172 44.27 2.02 1.39
CA ARG A 172 43.92 2.71 0.12
C ARG A 172 42.46 2.53 -0.24
N VAL A 173 41.92 1.37 0.06
CA VAL A 173 40.51 1.02 -0.18
C VAL A 173 39.60 1.71 0.80
N MET A 174 39.97 1.69 2.06
CA MET A 174 39.26 2.41 3.12
C MET A 174 39.13 3.89 2.76
N LYS A 175 40.23 4.57 2.37
CA LYS A 175 40.21 5.98 1.94
C LYS A 175 39.28 6.22 0.73
N ARG A 176 39.27 5.30 -0.26
CA ARG A 176 38.38 5.40 -1.42
C ARG A 176 36.91 5.32 -1.00
N PHE A 177 36.54 4.39 -0.11
CA PHE A 177 35.17 4.26 0.39
C PHE A 177 34.79 5.38 1.35
N GLN A 178 35.71 5.89 2.15
CA GLN A 178 35.47 7.08 2.97
C GLN A 178 35.11 8.30 2.11
N LYS A 179 35.80 8.50 0.98
CA LYS A 179 35.45 9.58 0.04
C LYS A 179 34.04 9.43 -0.52
N LYS A 180 33.64 8.20 -0.92
CA LYS A 180 32.27 7.92 -1.39
C LYS A 180 31.24 8.10 -0.28
N TYR A 181 31.55 7.69 0.94
CA TYR A 181 30.71 7.87 2.10
C TYR A 181 30.48 9.37 2.41
N GLU A 182 31.49 10.19 2.32
CA GLU A 182 31.33 11.64 2.50
C GLU A 182 30.48 12.28 1.38
N GLN A 183 30.61 11.82 0.14
CA GLN A 183 29.71 12.23 -0.95
C GLN A 183 28.25 11.86 -0.65
N LEU A 184 28.04 10.63 -0.18
CA LEU A 184 26.73 10.13 0.21
C LEU A 184 26.12 10.97 1.36
N ARG A 185 26.92 11.26 2.39
CA ARG A 185 26.51 12.11 3.51
C ARG A 185 26.12 13.53 3.07
N ARG A 186 26.89 14.11 2.14
CA ARG A 186 26.58 15.44 1.58
C ARG A 186 25.27 15.42 0.77
N SER A 187 25.08 14.42 -0.10
CA SER A 187 23.86 14.34 -0.89
C SER A 187 22.60 14.20 -0.04
N LEU A 188 22.68 13.52 1.12
CA LEU A 188 21.57 13.45 2.08
C LEU A 188 21.29 14.79 2.76
N THR A 189 22.36 15.54 3.09
CA THR A 189 22.19 16.87 3.67
C THR A 189 21.58 17.85 2.65
N GLU A 190 21.95 17.73 1.39
CA GLU A 190 21.43 18.55 0.29
C GLU A 190 19.98 18.18 -0.09
N ALA A 191 19.59 16.90 0.05
CA ALA A 191 18.22 16.44 -0.22
C ALA A 191 17.19 17.00 0.77
N GLY A 192 17.62 17.52 1.92
CA GLY A 192 16.75 17.96 3.01
C GLY A 192 16.25 16.80 3.88
N GLY A 193 15.89 17.10 5.11
CA GLY A 193 15.26 16.14 6.01
C GLY A 193 13.77 15.93 5.70
N VAL A 194 13.15 15.02 6.43
CA VAL A 194 11.69 14.73 6.33
C VAL A 194 10.87 16.01 6.46
N ARG A 195 11.24 16.89 7.38
CA ARG A 195 10.57 18.18 7.63
C ARG A 195 10.55 19.08 6.40
N GLU A 196 11.72 19.27 5.79
CA GLU A 196 11.91 20.15 4.62
C GLU A 196 11.16 19.59 3.40
N ILE A 197 11.20 18.28 3.20
CA ILE A 197 10.50 17.61 2.10
C ILE A 197 8.98 17.70 2.27
N ILE A 198 8.46 17.45 3.47
CA ILE A 198 7.02 17.59 3.73
C ILE A 198 6.60 19.05 3.53
N ALA A 199 7.31 20.00 4.12
CA ALA A 199 6.97 21.43 4.03
C ALA A 199 7.03 21.97 2.60
N LYS A 200 7.95 21.47 1.78
CA LYS A 200 8.09 21.86 0.37
C LYS A 200 6.90 21.43 -0.50
N HIS A 201 6.28 20.29 -0.16
CA HIS A 201 5.26 19.70 -1.03
C HIS A 201 3.85 19.73 -0.45
N LEU A 202 3.69 19.76 0.88
CA LEU A 202 2.39 19.84 1.55
C LEU A 202 2.06 21.30 1.87
N GLU A 203 1.48 22.00 0.89
CA GLU A 203 1.18 23.45 1.00
C GLU A 203 -0.07 23.72 1.85
N LYS A 204 -1.00 22.77 1.89
CA LYS A 204 -2.27 22.92 2.61
C LYS A 204 -2.06 22.80 4.11
N ARG A 205 -2.25 23.89 4.86
CA ARG A 205 -2.00 23.98 6.30
C ARG A 205 -2.92 23.08 7.13
N ASN A 206 -4.19 22.96 6.75
CA ASN A 206 -5.20 22.14 7.43
C ASN A 206 -5.42 20.78 6.73
N ALA A 207 -4.38 20.23 6.13
CA ALA A 207 -4.43 18.96 5.42
C ALA A 207 -4.81 17.80 6.33
N LYS A 208 -5.46 16.77 5.76
CA LYS A 208 -5.63 15.44 6.36
C LYS A 208 -4.55 14.50 5.84
N VAL A 209 -3.72 13.97 6.73
CA VAL A 209 -2.55 13.14 6.41
C VAL A 209 -2.67 11.78 7.11
N ILE A 210 -2.40 10.69 6.39
CA ILE A 210 -2.32 9.34 6.95
C ILE A 210 -0.86 8.87 6.95
N VAL A 211 -0.36 8.39 8.09
CA VAL A 211 1.01 7.87 8.24
C VAL A 211 0.94 6.34 8.47
N PHE A 212 1.42 5.56 7.51
CA PHE A 212 1.48 4.10 7.59
C PHE A 212 2.74 3.64 8.31
N CYS A 213 2.56 3.18 9.56
CA CYS A 213 3.64 2.77 10.45
C CYS A 213 3.88 1.25 10.38
N PRO A 214 5.15 0.78 10.55
CA PRO A 214 5.46 -0.65 10.50
C PRO A 214 4.97 -1.45 11.72
N ARG A 215 4.92 -0.82 12.90
CA ARG A 215 4.54 -1.42 14.18
C ARG A 215 4.13 -0.38 15.22
N ILE A 216 3.43 -0.79 16.26
CA ILE A 216 2.89 0.09 17.30
C ILE A 216 4.00 0.92 18.00
N ALA A 217 5.16 0.32 18.27
CA ALA A 217 6.28 1.03 18.89
C ALA A 217 6.75 2.23 18.02
N LYS A 218 6.88 2.02 16.70
CA LYS A 218 7.24 3.09 15.75
C LYS A 218 6.12 4.12 15.58
N LEU A 219 4.86 3.71 15.62
CA LEU A 219 3.74 4.63 15.61
C LEU A 219 3.85 5.64 16.78
N ARG A 220 4.11 5.17 18.00
CA ARG A 220 4.29 6.03 19.18
C ARG A 220 5.46 6.98 19.02
N GLU A 221 6.58 6.51 18.49
CA GLU A 221 7.76 7.32 18.19
C GLU A 221 7.42 8.42 17.18
N PHE A 222 6.78 8.11 16.07
CA PHE A 222 6.40 9.09 15.04
C PHE A 222 5.36 10.10 15.53
N MET A 223 4.43 9.70 16.39
CA MET A 223 3.51 10.64 17.04
C MET A 223 4.25 11.67 17.91
N LEU A 224 5.32 11.29 18.58
CA LEU A 224 6.16 12.21 19.35
C LEU A 224 6.90 13.19 18.42
N LEU A 225 7.36 12.73 17.27
CA LEU A 225 8.07 13.53 16.26
C LEU A 225 7.16 14.42 15.41
N ARG A 226 5.84 14.42 15.63
CA ARG A 226 4.88 15.15 14.78
C ARG A 226 5.21 16.65 14.59
N ARG A 227 5.70 17.32 15.62
CA ARG A 227 6.09 18.73 15.53
C ARG A 227 7.38 18.93 14.73
N GLU A 228 8.30 17.98 14.81
CA GLU A 228 9.51 17.98 14.01
C GLU A 228 9.18 17.80 12.54
N TRP A 229 8.33 16.85 12.19
CA TRP A 229 8.00 16.53 10.79
C TRP A 229 7.07 17.56 10.16
N PHE A 230 6.01 17.95 10.85
CA PHE A 230 4.91 18.72 10.29
C PHE A 230 4.84 20.17 10.78
N GLY A 231 5.63 20.55 11.78
CA GLY A 231 5.55 21.89 12.39
C GLY A 231 5.91 23.05 11.46
N ALA A 232 6.54 22.79 10.32
CA ALA A 232 6.77 23.80 9.28
C ALA A 232 5.54 24.01 8.38
N VAL A 233 4.63 23.02 8.29
CA VAL A 233 3.36 23.14 7.56
C VAL A 233 2.32 23.86 8.42
N ASN A 234 2.15 23.40 9.66
CA ASN A 234 1.26 24.02 10.64
C ASN A 234 1.80 23.81 12.06
N SER A 235 1.77 24.86 12.88
CA SER A 235 2.16 24.77 14.29
C SER A 235 1.13 24.04 15.15
N GLU A 236 -0.14 24.05 14.73
CA GLU A 236 -1.23 23.31 15.35
C GLU A 236 -1.45 21.98 14.63
N ILE A 237 -1.25 20.86 15.36
CA ILE A 237 -1.27 19.51 14.79
C ILE A 237 -2.12 18.62 15.70
N HIS A 238 -3.24 18.16 15.17
CA HIS A 238 -4.06 17.15 15.79
C HIS A 238 -3.56 15.76 15.36
N ALA A 239 -3.23 14.92 16.34
CA ALA A 239 -2.66 13.61 16.09
C ALA A 239 -3.60 12.51 16.59
N TYR A 240 -3.98 11.63 15.69
CA TYR A 240 -4.87 10.50 15.89
C TYR A 240 -4.12 9.19 15.64
N LYS A 241 -4.60 8.09 16.22
CA LYS A 241 -4.03 6.76 16.00
C LYS A 241 -5.11 5.73 15.74
N THR A 242 -4.78 4.70 14.97
CA THR A 242 -5.63 3.53 14.83
C THR A 242 -4.79 2.28 14.66
N VAL A 243 -5.06 1.27 15.50
CA VAL A 243 -4.37 -0.02 15.48
C VAL A 243 -5.38 -1.14 15.75
N SER A 244 -5.25 -2.27 15.08
CA SER A 244 -6.22 -3.39 15.18
C SER A 244 -6.40 -3.96 16.60
N ALA A 245 -5.41 -3.75 17.48
CA ALA A 245 -5.43 -4.22 18.87
C ALA A 245 -5.93 -3.14 19.85
N ASP A 246 -6.29 -1.94 19.40
CA ASP A 246 -6.73 -0.82 20.25
C ASP A 246 -8.26 -0.70 20.20
N PRO A 247 -8.99 -1.00 21.30
CA PRO A 247 -10.44 -0.86 21.35
C PRO A 247 -10.92 0.59 21.16
N TYR A 248 -10.07 1.58 21.43
CA TYR A 248 -10.37 3.01 21.23
C TYR A 248 -9.90 3.55 19.87
N GLY A 249 -9.25 2.73 19.05
CA GLY A 249 -8.76 3.14 17.73
C GLY A 249 -9.88 3.56 16.77
N SER A 250 -11.10 3.07 16.99
CA SER A 250 -12.30 3.48 16.24
C SER A 250 -12.75 4.90 16.58
N GLU A 251 -12.64 5.34 17.86
CA GLU A 251 -12.99 6.70 18.30
C GLU A 251 -12.01 7.75 17.75
N ASP A 252 -10.72 7.51 17.88
CA ASP A 252 -9.67 8.36 17.30
C ASP A 252 -9.82 8.45 15.77
N PHE A 253 -10.17 7.34 15.13
CA PHE A 253 -10.39 7.31 13.69
C PHE A 253 -11.62 8.12 13.27
N GLN A 254 -12.73 8.01 14.02
CA GLN A 254 -13.92 8.81 13.75
C GLN A 254 -13.66 10.29 14.01
N ALA A 255 -12.97 10.63 15.11
CA ALA A 255 -12.56 12.01 15.41
C ALA A 255 -11.67 12.60 14.28
N PHE A 256 -10.77 11.81 13.69
CA PHE A 256 -9.99 12.23 12.51
C PHE A 256 -10.87 12.51 11.28
N LYS A 257 -11.87 11.66 11.04
CA LYS A 257 -12.81 11.86 9.91
C LYS A 257 -13.59 13.16 10.07
N ASP A 258 -14.06 13.44 11.29
CA ASP A 258 -14.96 14.54 11.60
C ASP A 258 -14.24 15.86 11.92
N ASP A 259 -12.89 15.84 12.05
CA ASP A 259 -12.15 17.08 12.34
C ASP A 259 -12.08 18.01 11.12
N GLU A 260 -12.82 19.11 11.20
CA GLU A 260 -12.88 20.17 10.20
C GLU A 260 -12.15 21.45 10.67
N SER A 261 -11.34 21.37 11.74
CA SER A 261 -10.54 22.50 12.26
C SER A 261 -9.48 22.98 11.28
N ASP A 262 -8.87 24.15 11.57
CA ASP A 262 -7.73 24.68 10.81
C ASP A 262 -6.39 24.03 11.17
N ALA A 263 -6.36 23.10 12.13
CA ALA A 263 -5.19 22.32 12.47
C ALA A 263 -4.78 21.36 11.33
N LEU A 264 -3.53 20.98 11.27
CA LEU A 264 -3.08 19.84 10.47
C LEU A 264 -3.51 18.54 11.18
N LYS A 265 -4.26 17.68 10.50
CA LYS A 265 -4.76 16.40 11.01
C LYS A 265 -3.86 15.27 10.56
N VAL A 266 -3.29 14.51 11.50
CA VAL A 266 -2.39 13.41 11.19
C VAL A 266 -2.88 12.13 11.87
N LEU A 267 -3.27 11.16 11.06
CA LEU A 267 -3.67 9.82 11.52
C LEU A 267 -2.51 8.84 11.36
N TYR A 268 -2.06 8.28 12.47
CA TYR A 268 -1.05 7.21 12.48
C TYR A 268 -1.72 5.84 12.55
N CYS A 269 -1.37 4.93 11.64
CA CYS A 269 -1.99 3.62 11.59
C CYS A 269 -0.98 2.47 11.46
N VAL A 270 -1.36 1.31 12.01
CA VAL A 270 -0.63 0.04 11.85
C VAL A 270 -1.63 -1.03 11.41
N ASN A 271 -1.49 -1.54 10.19
CA ASN A 271 -2.28 -2.61 9.56
C ASN A 271 -3.78 -2.36 9.36
N GLN A 272 -4.40 -1.38 10.00
CA GLN A 272 -5.85 -1.21 10.02
C GLN A 272 -6.45 -0.58 8.77
N LEU A 273 -5.74 0.30 8.08
CA LEU A 273 -6.24 1.01 6.90
C LEU A 273 -5.83 0.36 5.57
N ASN A 274 -5.35 -0.88 5.61
CA ASN A 274 -5.02 -1.60 4.39
C ASN A 274 -6.29 -2.01 3.62
N GLU A 275 -7.44 -2.19 4.30
CA GLU A 275 -8.66 -2.69 3.70
C GLU A 275 -9.84 -1.74 3.93
N ALA A 276 -10.54 -1.44 2.86
CA ALA A 276 -11.92 -0.93 2.69
C ALA A 276 -12.43 0.22 3.57
N VAL A 277 -11.61 0.94 4.29
CA VAL A 277 -12.03 2.13 5.04
C VAL A 277 -11.89 3.37 4.19
N HIS A 278 -13.00 4.00 3.85
CA HIS A 278 -13.01 5.25 3.09
C HIS A 278 -12.82 6.46 4.01
N VAL A 279 -11.84 7.31 3.69
CA VAL A 279 -11.63 8.60 4.37
C VAL A 279 -11.72 9.71 3.34
N LYS A 280 -12.80 10.50 3.43
CA LYS A 280 -12.98 11.68 2.56
C LYS A 280 -11.93 12.74 2.88
N GLY A 281 -11.41 13.41 1.87
CA GLY A 281 -10.58 14.59 2.02
C GLY A 281 -9.15 14.34 2.48
N VAL A 282 -8.61 13.13 2.36
CA VAL A 282 -7.19 12.86 2.60
C VAL A 282 -6.36 13.58 1.53
N ASP A 283 -5.47 14.46 1.96
CA ASP A 283 -4.61 15.25 1.08
C ASP A 283 -3.26 14.58 0.83
N ALA A 284 -2.76 13.81 1.81
CA ALA A 284 -1.47 13.14 1.71
C ALA A 284 -1.42 11.81 2.47
N ILE A 285 -0.56 10.89 1.99
CA ILE A 285 -0.11 9.73 2.75
C ILE A 285 1.38 9.77 2.95
N VAL A 286 1.85 9.24 4.08
CA VAL A 286 3.27 9.07 4.41
C VAL A 286 3.53 7.59 4.68
N MET A 287 4.34 6.98 3.84
CA MET A 287 4.73 5.57 3.96
C MET A 287 6.07 5.48 4.68
N VAL A 288 6.04 5.06 5.95
CA VAL A 288 7.24 4.73 6.75
C VAL A 288 7.31 3.23 7.05
N ARG A 289 6.45 2.45 6.40
CA ARG A 289 6.42 1.00 6.45
C ARG A 289 6.95 0.41 5.16
N PRO A 290 8.11 -0.29 5.19
CA PRO A 290 8.53 -1.08 4.04
C PRO A 290 7.51 -2.18 3.74
N THR A 291 7.09 -2.30 2.50
CA THR A 291 6.23 -3.40 2.05
C THR A 291 6.82 -4.08 0.83
N LYS A 292 6.68 -5.41 0.77
CA LYS A 292 7.03 -6.22 -0.40
C LYS A 292 5.78 -6.69 -1.16
N SER A 293 4.59 -6.40 -0.61
CA SER A 293 3.32 -6.78 -1.20
C SER A 293 2.78 -5.66 -2.09
N PRO A 294 2.66 -5.88 -3.38
CA PRO A 294 1.98 -4.93 -4.28
C PRO A 294 0.55 -4.61 -3.83
N THR A 295 -0.18 -5.62 -3.34
CA THR A 295 -1.55 -5.43 -2.82
C THR A 295 -1.58 -4.39 -1.71
N VAL A 296 -0.73 -4.54 -0.68
CA VAL A 296 -0.65 -3.59 0.44
C VAL A 296 -0.26 -2.20 -0.06
N PHE A 297 0.68 -2.12 -1.00
CA PHE A 297 1.10 -0.85 -1.60
C PHE A 297 -0.07 -0.14 -2.29
N TYR A 298 -0.79 -0.84 -3.17
CA TYR A 298 -1.94 -0.26 -3.89
C TYR A 298 -3.11 0.08 -2.98
N GLN A 299 -3.35 -0.72 -1.93
CA GLN A 299 -4.37 -0.40 -0.92
C GLN A 299 -4.03 0.89 -0.15
N GLN A 300 -2.77 1.09 0.24
CA GLN A 300 -2.32 2.32 0.88
C GLN A 300 -2.42 3.52 -0.07
N LEU A 301 -2.00 3.35 -1.31
CA LEU A 301 -2.11 4.37 -2.35
C LEU A 301 -3.58 4.75 -2.60
N GLY A 302 -4.47 3.78 -2.65
CA GLY A 302 -5.91 3.98 -2.83
C GLY A 302 -6.55 4.88 -1.78
N ARG A 303 -5.98 4.97 -0.56
CA ARG A 303 -6.53 5.85 0.51
C ARG A 303 -6.44 7.33 0.18
N VAL A 304 -5.42 7.75 -0.53
CA VAL A 304 -5.30 9.15 -0.96
C VAL A 304 -5.98 9.40 -2.30
N LEU A 305 -6.06 8.39 -3.16
CA LEU A 305 -6.68 8.51 -4.49
C LEU A 305 -8.21 8.58 -4.43
N SER A 306 -8.82 7.91 -3.45
CA SER A 306 -10.29 7.85 -3.30
C SER A 306 -10.92 9.09 -2.67
N SER A 307 -10.13 10.10 -2.29
CA SER A 307 -10.61 11.24 -1.51
C SER A 307 -11.50 12.24 -2.27
N GLY A 308 -11.60 12.12 -3.59
CA GLY A 308 -12.43 12.97 -4.44
C GLY A 308 -11.97 14.43 -4.53
N GLY A 309 -12.45 15.16 -5.54
CA GLY A 309 -12.18 16.59 -5.70
C GLY A 309 -11.00 16.91 -6.64
N ASN A 310 -10.85 18.20 -6.94
CA ASN A 310 -9.87 18.76 -7.90
C ASN A 310 -8.47 18.91 -7.28
N ARG A 311 -8.05 17.95 -6.43
CA ARG A 311 -6.77 18.03 -5.69
C ARG A 311 -5.79 17.00 -6.24
N ILE A 312 -4.52 17.38 -6.29
CA ILE A 312 -3.42 16.45 -6.58
C ILE A 312 -3.06 15.75 -5.27
N PRO A 313 -3.34 14.44 -5.12
CA PRO A 313 -2.98 13.69 -3.93
C PRO A 313 -1.46 13.64 -3.77
N LEU A 314 -0.96 13.70 -2.52
CA LEU A 314 0.47 13.61 -2.23
C LEU A 314 0.80 12.24 -1.64
N VAL A 315 1.86 11.64 -2.14
CA VAL A 315 2.43 10.40 -1.60
C VAL A 315 3.87 10.66 -1.19
N PHE A 316 4.15 10.58 0.10
CA PHE A 316 5.50 10.60 0.64
C PHE A 316 5.94 9.17 0.95
N ASP A 317 6.88 8.65 0.18
CA ASP A 317 7.46 7.31 0.38
C ASP A 317 8.85 7.42 1.00
N PHE A 318 8.91 7.30 2.32
CA PHE A 318 10.15 7.42 3.09
C PHE A 318 10.87 6.08 3.31
N CYS A 319 10.35 4.99 2.77
CA CYS A 319 10.99 3.67 2.80
C CYS A 319 11.37 3.16 1.42
N ASN A 320 11.15 3.97 0.39
CA ASN A 320 11.38 3.59 -0.98
C ASN A 320 10.61 2.32 -1.40
N ASN A 321 9.35 2.24 -1.04
CA ASN A 321 8.46 1.17 -1.50
C ASN A 321 8.38 1.15 -3.03
N PHE A 322 8.32 2.33 -3.67
CA PHE A 322 8.28 2.46 -5.12
C PHE A 322 9.42 1.73 -5.81
N GLY A 323 10.66 1.92 -5.36
CA GLY A 323 11.82 1.27 -5.97
C GLY A 323 12.12 -0.14 -5.45
N SER A 324 11.38 -0.65 -4.46
CA SER A 324 11.55 -2.01 -3.92
C SER A 324 10.46 -2.99 -4.37
N ILE A 325 9.36 -2.48 -4.92
CA ILE A 325 8.25 -3.27 -5.46
C ILE A 325 8.34 -3.26 -6.98
N ALA A 326 8.68 -4.38 -7.59
CA ALA A 326 8.88 -4.48 -9.05
C ALA A 326 7.68 -3.94 -9.86
N VAL A 327 6.46 -4.18 -9.38
CA VAL A 327 5.24 -3.68 -10.03
C VAL A 327 5.16 -2.15 -10.00
N ALA A 328 5.61 -1.51 -8.92
CA ALA A 328 5.60 -0.06 -8.82
C ALA A 328 6.63 0.60 -9.75
N GLU A 329 7.80 -0.01 -9.93
CA GLU A 329 8.82 0.46 -10.90
C GLU A 329 8.32 0.40 -12.35
N GLU A 330 7.34 -0.45 -12.64
CA GLU A 330 6.76 -0.61 -13.96
C GLU A 330 5.61 0.39 -14.25
N ILE A 331 5.10 1.10 -13.23
CA ILE A 331 3.98 2.05 -13.40
C ILE A 331 4.17 3.00 -14.60
N PRO A 332 5.30 3.70 -14.78
CA PRO A 332 5.47 4.57 -15.94
C PRO A 332 5.35 3.84 -17.28
N LYS A 333 5.95 2.65 -17.40
CA LYS A 333 5.87 1.82 -18.62
C LYS A 333 4.45 1.33 -18.89
N ARG A 334 3.72 0.98 -17.84
CA ARG A 334 2.32 0.54 -17.92
C ARG A 334 1.41 1.69 -18.31
N MET A 335 1.66 2.91 -17.80
CA MET A 335 0.97 4.11 -18.24
C MET A 335 1.20 4.37 -19.73
N GLU A 336 2.43 4.30 -20.23
CA GLU A 336 2.74 4.45 -21.65
C GLU A 336 2.01 3.42 -22.51
N LYS A 337 2.02 2.14 -22.07
CA LYS A 337 1.33 1.06 -22.77
C LYS A 337 -0.19 1.27 -22.78
N ALA A 338 -0.79 1.61 -21.65
CA ALA A 338 -2.22 1.86 -21.54
C ALA A 338 -2.64 3.08 -22.37
N PHE A 339 -1.86 4.17 -22.33
CA PHE A 339 -2.10 5.37 -23.11
C PHE A 339 -2.10 5.06 -24.63
N LYS A 340 -1.08 4.34 -25.10
CA LYS A 340 -1.00 3.94 -26.51
C LYS A 340 -2.18 3.06 -26.92
N SER A 341 -2.50 2.03 -26.13
CA SER A 341 -3.61 1.12 -26.44
C SER A 341 -4.93 1.87 -26.59
N ARG A 342 -5.24 2.78 -25.67
CA ARG A 342 -6.52 3.51 -25.68
C ARG A 342 -6.58 4.58 -26.77
N THR A 343 -5.48 5.25 -27.04
CA THR A 343 -5.42 6.23 -28.16
C THR A 343 -5.48 5.55 -29.52
N ASP A 344 -4.89 4.36 -29.68
CA ASP A 344 -5.01 3.55 -30.90
C ASP A 344 -6.46 3.06 -31.14
N GLU A 345 -7.25 2.86 -30.05
CA GLU A 345 -8.69 2.59 -30.07
C GLU A 345 -9.55 3.84 -30.35
N GLY A 346 -8.93 5.02 -30.46
CA GLY A 346 -9.61 6.30 -30.73
C GLY A 346 -10.17 6.99 -29.48
N GLU A 347 -9.82 6.53 -28.26
CA GLU A 347 -10.25 7.16 -27.02
C GLU A 347 -9.47 8.47 -26.76
N GLN A 348 -10.19 9.54 -26.40
CA GLN A 348 -9.56 10.78 -25.96
C GLN A 348 -9.36 10.76 -24.46
N LEU A 349 -8.12 10.70 -24.02
CA LEU A 349 -7.76 10.64 -22.62
C LEU A 349 -7.47 12.05 -22.07
N PRO A 350 -8.01 12.41 -20.87
CA PRO A 350 -7.76 13.73 -20.27
C PRO A 350 -6.33 13.88 -19.72
N PHE A 351 -5.61 12.77 -19.47
CA PHE A 351 -4.26 12.76 -18.93
C PHE A 351 -3.30 11.95 -19.81
N THR A 352 -2.01 12.22 -19.65
CA THR A 352 -0.90 11.56 -20.34
C THR A 352 0.06 10.91 -19.34
N PRO A 353 0.96 10.01 -19.74
CA PRO A 353 1.96 9.45 -18.86
C PRO A 353 2.88 10.49 -18.17
N SER A 354 3.09 11.66 -18.79
CA SER A 354 3.90 12.75 -18.22
C SER A 354 3.23 13.49 -17.05
N ASP A 355 1.94 13.27 -16.83
CA ASP A 355 1.22 13.86 -15.68
C ASP A 355 1.55 13.12 -14.36
N PHE A 356 2.06 11.89 -14.44
CA PHE A 356 2.56 11.17 -13.26
C PHE A 356 3.98 11.63 -12.92
N GLN A 357 4.11 12.44 -11.87
CA GLN A 357 5.37 13.01 -11.45
C GLN A 357 5.98 12.23 -10.27
N ILE A 358 7.21 11.74 -10.45
CA ILE A 358 8.03 11.16 -9.39
C ILE A 358 9.13 12.16 -9.06
N ILE A 359 9.13 12.65 -7.82
CA ILE A 359 10.20 13.49 -7.29
C ILE A 359 11.11 12.59 -6.46
N ASP A 360 12.19 12.13 -7.07
CA ASP A 360 13.12 11.20 -6.42
C ASP A 360 14.26 11.92 -5.72
N ASN A 361 14.13 12.08 -4.40
CA ASN A 361 15.19 12.60 -3.54
C ASN A 361 16.17 11.50 -3.09
N THR A 362 16.05 10.26 -3.60
CA THR A 362 16.83 9.10 -3.14
C THR A 362 17.81 8.58 -4.16
N LEU A 363 17.72 8.99 -5.43
CA LEU A 363 18.45 8.40 -6.53
C LEU A 363 19.96 8.38 -6.32
N THR A 364 20.55 9.53 -5.92
CA THR A 364 22.00 9.64 -5.65
C THR A 364 22.41 8.78 -4.46
N PHE A 365 21.58 8.71 -3.42
CA PHE A 365 21.82 7.89 -2.24
C PHE A 365 21.84 6.42 -2.59
N LYS A 366 20.84 5.93 -3.34
CA LYS A 366 20.76 4.54 -3.82
C LYS A 366 21.98 4.17 -4.65
N GLN A 367 22.28 4.94 -5.69
CA GLN A 367 23.38 4.66 -6.59
C GLN A 367 24.71 4.52 -5.83
N LEU A 368 25.00 5.46 -4.93
CA LEU A 368 26.21 5.42 -4.12
C LEU A 368 26.21 4.27 -3.10
N THR A 369 25.09 3.98 -2.47
CA THR A 369 24.95 2.87 -1.52
C THR A 369 25.14 1.52 -2.21
N ASP A 370 24.50 1.30 -3.36
CA ASP A 370 24.62 0.07 -4.13
C ASP A 370 26.04 -0.13 -4.69
N GLU A 371 26.68 0.94 -5.12
CA GLU A 371 28.06 0.91 -5.59
C GLU A 371 29.03 0.51 -4.46
N ILE A 372 28.82 1.07 -3.26
CA ILE A 372 29.60 0.70 -2.07
C ILE A 372 29.34 -0.75 -1.70
N ARG A 373 28.07 -1.19 -1.61
CA ARG A 373 27.71 -2.57 -1.25
C ARG A 373 28.24 -3.60 -2.24
N LYS A 374 28.04 -3.41 -3.54
CA LYS A 374 28.57 -4.29 -4.59
C LYS A 374 30.09 -4.41 -4.50
N SER A 375 30.77 -3.29 -4.30
CA SER A 375 32.22 -3.29 -4.17
C SER A 375 32.72 -3.98 -2.90
N LEU A 376 31.99 -3.89 -1.78
CA LEU A 376 32.31 -4.60 -0.54
C LEU A 376 32.06 -6.12 -0.70
N GLN A 377 30.93 -6.52 -1.30
CA GLN A 377 30.60 -7.93 -1.55
C GLN A 377 31.58 -8.61 -2.50
N GLN A 378 31.97 -7.95 -3.59
CA GLN A 378 32.94 -8.48 -4.53
C GLN A 378 34.30 -8.73 -3.87
N ARG A 379 34.68 -7.95 -2.86
CA ARG A 379 35.95 -8.10 -2.13
C ARG A 379 35.90 -9.20 -1.09
N SER A 380 34.83 -9.31 -0.33
CA SER A 380 34.66 -10.41 0.62
C SER A 380 34.81 -11.75 -0.12
N SER A 381 34.19 -11.87 -1.28
CA SER A 381 34.35 -13.05 -2.16
C SER A 381 35.79 -13.28 -2.68
N VAL A 382 36.55 -12.22 -2.94
CA VAL A 382 37.97 -12.35 -3.37
C VAL A 382 38.87 -12.66 -2.19
N GLU A 383 38.69 -12.02 -1.04
CA GLU A 383 39.45 -12.31 0.19
C GLU A 383 39.19 -13.73 0.69
N GLU A 384 37.96 -14.22 0.62
CA GLU A 384 37.59 -15.61 0.93
C GLU A 384 38.26 -16.61 -0.04
N LYS A 385 38.29 -16.28 -1.34
CA LYS A 385 38.99 -17.11 -2.33
C LYS A 385 40.51 -17.12 -2.11
N ILE A 386 41.11 -15.98 -1.77
CA ILE A 386 42.53 -15.88 -1.46
C ILE A 386 42.84 -16.69 -0.19
N ALA A 387 42.02 -16.52 0.88
CA ALA A 387 42.20 -17.28 2.12
C ALA A 387 42.06 -18.80 1.89
N PHE A 388 41.12 -19.22 1.04
CA PHE A 388 40.95 -20.62 0.65
C PHE A 388 42.17 -21.16 -0.16
N LEU A 389 42.70 -20.36 -1.10
CA LEU A 389 43.91 -20.72 -1.85
C LEU A 389 45.15 -20.77 -0.95
N GLU A 390 45.27 -19.87 0.01
CA GLU A 390 46.34 -19.89 1.03
C GLU A 390 46.25 -21.14 1.91
N GLN A 391 45.06 -21.57 2.33
CA GLN A 391 44.87 -22.83 3.05
C GLN A 391 45.25 -24.06 2.23
N ILE A 392 44.89 -24.08 0.94
CA ILE A 392 45.29 -25.16 0.04
C ILE A 392 46.83 -25.17 -0.15
N ALA A 393 47.45 -24.01 -0.34
CA ALA A 393 48.89 -23.91 -0.47
C ALA A 393 49.62 -24.36 0.80
N GLN A 394 49.14 -24.00 1.99
CA GLN A 394 49.67 -24.48 3.26
C GLN A 394 49.53 -26.01 3.44
N ALA A 395 48.34 -26.56 3.06
CA ALA A 395 48.13 -28.01 3.10
C ALA A 395 48.99 -28.79 2.13
N ASN A 396 49.43 -28.18 1.02
CA ASN A 396 50.24 -28.77 -0.02
C ASN A 396 51.75 -28.43 0.10
N GLY A 397 52.21 -28.04 1.30
CA GLY A 397 53.64 -27.72 1.52
C GLY A 397 54.15 -26.48 0.78
N GLY A 398 53.29 -25.47 0.56
CA GLY A 398 53.63 -24.18 -0.05
C GLY A 398 53.72 -24.19 -1.59
N ARG A 399 53.19 -25.21 -2.25
CA ARG A 399 53.05 -25.27 -3.72
C ARG A 399 51.57 -25.10 -4.10
N LEU A 400 51.31 -24.06 -4.90
CA LEU A 400 50.04 -23.86 -5.63
C LEU A 400 50.05 -24.71 -6.90
#